data_54986dedddf893ce4979822a9e5895e7
#
_entry.id   54986dedddf893ce4979822a9e5895e7
#
_cell.length_a   1.000
_cell.length_b   1.000
_cell.length_c   1.000
_cell.angle_alpha   90.00
_cell.angle_beta   90.00
_cell.angle_gamma   90.00
#
_symmetry.space_group_name_H-M   'P 1'
#
loop_
_entity.id
_entity.type
_entity.pdbx_description
1 polymer ?
#
loop_
_entity_poly.entity_id
_entity_poly.type
_entity_poly.pdbx_seq_one_letter_code
_entity_poly.pdbx_strand_id
1 'polypeptide(L)'
;MNIGNVIRNINGLGVDKLLVIDGQKRLEDNLEELRQRKSLLKHSNGAVKWTDIKVFTETKTCFDFLNENGFISVGTSPHNICKRQVKLTESKLIEPKLAIWFGEESKGLSKIAAELCEYCLTLDMKGKVESFNLSTITGIVMYEATKQREKLCTTMYNRNYGGFD
;
A
#
# COMPACT_ATOMS: atom_id res chain seq x y z
N MET A 1 12.40 -11.28 1.40
CA MET A 1 13.15 -10.05 1.77
C MET A 1 12.27 -8.80 1.66
N ASN A 2 11.63 -8.52 0.55
CA ASN A 2 10.86 -7.29 0.34
C ASN A 2 9.66 -7.11 1.26
N ILE A 3 8.88 -8.15 1.53
CA ILE A 3 7.71 -8.05 2.41
C ILE A 3 8.08 -7.57 3.83
N GLY A 4 9.21 -8.00 4.38
CA GLY A 4 9.67 -7.51 5.68
C GLY A 4 9.98 -6.00 5.67
N ASN A 5 10.61 -5.51 4.60
CA ASN A 5 10.86 -4.07 4.43
C ASN A 5 9.56 -3.29 4.20
N VAL A 6 8.60 -3.86 3.46
CA VAL A 6 7.25 -3.27 3.31
C VAL A 6 6.57 -3.15 4.67
N ILE A 7 6.58 -4.21 5.48
CA ILE A 7 6.03 -4.19 6.85
C ILE A 7 6.66 -3.08 7.68
N ARG A 8 7.98 -2.91 7.60
CA ARG A 8 8.69 -1.84 8.31
C ARG A 8 8.23 -0.45 7.86
N ASN A 9 8.11 -0.23 6.54
CA ASN A 9 7.70 1.05 5.99
C ASN A 9 6.27 1.42 6.40
N ILE A 10 5.32 0.50 6.23
CA ILE A 10 3.92 0.78 6.55
C ILE A 10 3.69 0.98 8.05
N ASN A 11 4.38 0.21 8.89
CA ASN A 11 4.31 0.40 10.34
C ASN A 11 4.88 1.77 10.75
N GLY A 12 6.04 2.15 10.21
CA GLY A 12 6.66 3.46 10.48
C GLY A 12 5.87 4.64 9.96
N LEU A 13 5.00 4.45 8.96
CA LEU A 13 4.15 5.48 8.36
C LEU A 13 2.70 5.45 8.90
N GLY A 14 2.40 4.63 9.89
CA GLY A 14 1.08 4.57 10.52
C GLY A 14 -0.02 4.01 9.63
N VAL A 15 0.32 3.07 8.72
CA VAL A 15 -0.67 2.38 7.90
C VAL A 15 -1.34 1.29 8.72
N ASP A 16 -2.66 1.25 8.73
CA ASP A 16 -3.47 0.40 9.61
C ASP A 16 -3.30 -1.09 9.33
N LYS A 17 -3.23 -1.51 8.06
CA LYS A 17 -3.29 -2.92 7.70
C LYS A 17 -2.49 -3.26 6.44
N LEU A 18 -1.85 -4.41 6.44
CA LEU A 18 -1.24 -5.03 5.27
C LEU A 18 -2.09 -6.22 4.80
N LEU A 19 -2.54 -6.16 3.55
CA LEU A 19 -3.17 -7.30 2.89
C LEU A 19 -2.16 -7.92 1.93
N VAL A 20 -1.96 -9.22 2.04
CA VAL A 20 -0.99 -9.96 1.21
C VAL A 20 -1.72 -10.98 0.37
N ILE A 21 -1.49 -10.96 -0.95
CA ILE A 21 -1.95 -12.02 -1.84
C ILE A 21 -0.85 -13.06 -1.95
N ASP A 22 -1.06 -14.22 -1.37
CA ASP A 22 -0.13 -15.35 -1.39
C ASP A 22 -0.75 -16.59 -2.04
N GLY A 23 -0.92 -16.54 -3.36
CA GLY A 23 -1.46 -17.67 -4.13
C GLY A 23 -0.57 -18.92 -4.13
N GLN A 24 0.67 -18.81 -3.69
CA GLN A 24 1.62 -19.93 -3.61
C GLN A 24 1.77 -20.49 -2.18
N LYS A 25 1.03 -19.93 -1.21
CA LYS A 25 1.09 -20.33 0.20
C LYS A 25 2.51 -20.38 0.77
N ARG A 26 3.29 -19.33 0.52
CA ARG A 26 4.66 -19.19 1.01
C ARG A 26 4.74 -18.62 2.44
N LEU A 27 3.66 -18.00 2.89
CA LEU A 27 3.52 -17.47 4.23
C LEU A 27 2.76 -18.47 5.10
N GLU A 28 3.01 -18.39 6.37
CA GLU A 28 2.29 -19.18 7.36
C GLU A 28 0.82 -18.75 7.41
N ASP A 29 -0.10 -19.71 7.46
CA ASP A 29 -1.55 -19.45 7.59
C ASP A 29 -1.88 -18.89 8.98
N ASN A 30 -1.09 -19.24 10.01
CA ASN A 30 -1.22 -18.74 11.36
C ASN A 30 -0.46 -17.43 11.54
N LEU A 31 -1.16 -16.38 11.95
CA LEU A 31 -0.58 -15.04 12.15
C LEU A 31 0.51 -15.01 13.23
N GLU A 32 0.39 -15.85 14.27
CA GLU A 32 1.41 -15.92 15.33
C GLU A 32 2.70 -16.55 14.82
N GLU A 33 2.60 -17.61 14.02
CA GLU A 33 3.76 -18.25 13.37
C GLU A 33 4.42 -17.27 12.38
N LEU A 34 3.60 -16.58 11.57
CA LEU A 34 4.07 -15.53 10.68
C LEU A 34 4.87 -14.45 11.42
N ARG A 35 4.37 -14.01 12.58
CA ARG A 35 5.04 -13.00 13.43
C ARG A 35 6.35 -13.49 14.04
N GLN A 36 6.52 -14.80 14.20
CA GLN A 36 7.73 -15.41 14.73
C GLN A 36 8.75 -15.79 13.64
N ARG A 37 8.38 -15.67 12.36
CA ARG A 37 9.26 -16.01 11.25
C ARG A 37 10.55 -15.17 11.29
N LYS A 38 11.69 -15.81 11.51
CA LYS A 38 13.01 -15.16 11.69
C LYS A 38 13.36 -14.17 10.57
N SER A 39 13.05 -14.52 9.31
CA SER A 39 13.32 -13.65 8.15
C SER A 39 12.46 -12.38 8.17
N LEU A 40 11.18 -12.46 8.56
CA LEU A 40 10.31 -11.30 8.69
C LEU A 40 10.71 -10.42 9.88
N LEU A 41 10.98 -11.02 11.03
CA LEU A 41 11.49 -10.31 12.21
C LEU A 41 12.74 -9.49 11.88
N LYS A 42 13.72 -10.13 11.22
CA LYS A 42 14.97 -9.47 10.83
C LYS A 42 14.75 -8.30 9.88
N HIS A 43 14.02 -8.51 8.77
CA HIS A 43 13.87 -7.50 7.72
C HIS A 43 12.87 -6.41 8.08
N SER A 44 11.87 -6.70 8.92
CA SER A 44 10.95 -5.69 9.44
C SER A 44 11.46 -4.95 10.67
N ASN A 45 12.66 -5.32 11.19
CA ASN A 45 13.17 -4.83 12.47
C ASN A 45 12.15 -5.00 13.61
N GLY A 46 11.47 -6.15 13.64
CA GLY A 46 10.45 -6.47 14.63
C GLY A 46 9.06 -5.89 14.38
N ALA A 47 8.88 -4.99 13.40
CA ALA A 47 7.60 -4.34 13.11
C ALA A 47 6.46 -5.33 12.78
N VAL A 48 6.79 -6.53 12.28
CA VAL A 48 5.81 -7.59 12.03
C VAL A 48 4.97 -7.96 13.25
N LYS A 49 5.47 -7.76 14.45
CA LYS A 49 4.75 -8.03 15.71
C LYS A 49 3.57 -7.08 15.94
N TRP A 50 3.67 -5.88 15.40
CA TRP A 50 2.74 -4.77 15.64
C TRP A 50 1.88 -4.41 14.41
N THR A 51 2.16 -5.06 13.27
CA THR A 51 1.42 -4.80 12.03
C THR A 51 0.22 -5.74 11.93
N ASP A 52 -0.94 -5.20 11.62
CA ASP A 52 -2.12 -6.02 11.29
C ASP A 52 -1.95 -6.55 9.85
N ILE A 53 -1.82 -7.88 9.74
CA ILE A 53 -1.57 -8.57 8.47
C ILE A 53 -2.71 -9.54 8.21
N LYS A 54 -3.29 -9.47 7.02
CA LYS A 54 -4.26 -10.46 6.53
C LYS A 54 -3.78 -11.04 5.21
N VAL A 55 -3.78 -12.37 5.13
CA VAL A 55 -3.34 -13.10 3.93
C VAL A 55 -4.56 -13.58 3.15
N PHE A 56 -4.50 -13.46 1.83
CA PHE A 56 -5.47 -13.97 0.87
C PHE A 56 -4.76 -14.87 -0.13
N THR A 57 -5.42 -15.87 -0.64
CA THR A 57 -4.87 -16.74 -1.71
C THR A 57 -5.15 -16.19 -3.11
N GLU A 58 -6.17 -15.34 -3.25
CA GLU A 58 -6.62 -14.83 -4.54
C GLU A 58 -6.84 -13.31 -4.52
N THR A 59 -6.50 -12.66 -5.63
CA THR A 59 -6.71 -11.22 -5.82
C THR A 59 -8.18 -10.86 -5.70
N LYS A 60 -9.08 -11.64 -6.32
CA LYS A 60 -10.52 -11.35 -6.33
C LYS A 60 -11.12 -11.34 -4.93
N THR A 61 -10.82 -12.34 -4.10
CA THR A 61 -11.34 -12.41 -2.72
C THR A 61 -10.86 -11.25 -1.85
N CYS A 62 -9.63 -10.77 -2.08
CA CYS A 62 -9.14 -9.56 -1.41
C CYS A 62 -9.90 -8.31 -1.86
N PHE A 63 -10.18 -8.16 -3.17
CA PHE A 63 -10.99 -7.05 -3.68
C PHE A 63 -12.41 -7.08 -3.13
N ASP A 64 -13.05 -8.24 -3.11
CA ASP A 64 -14.41 -8.38 -2.57
C ASP A 64 -14.45 -7.96 -1.09
N PHE A 65 -13.48 -8.43 -0.30
CA PHE A 65 -13.32 -7.99 1.08
C PHE A 65 -13.16 -6.46 1.21
N LEU A 66 -12.37 -5.83 0.37
CA LEU A 66 -12.17 -4.38 0.39
C LEU A 66 -13.45 -3.62 -0.01
N ASN A 67 -14.13 -4.07 -1.06
CA ASN A 67 -15.38 -3.47 -1.52
C ASN A 67 -16.51 -3.57 -0.49
N GLU A 68 -16.69 -4.73 0.13
CA GLU A 68 -17.66 -4.95 1.20
C GLU A 68 -17.42 -4.04 2.41
N ASN A 69 -16.15 -3.69 2.65
CA ASN A 69 -15.76 -2.77 3.71
C ASN A 69 -15.69 -1.30 3.25
N GLY A 70 -16.07 -1.00 2.02
CA GLY A 70 -16.16 0.36 1.49
C GLY A 70 -14.82 1.02 1.16
N PHE A 71 -13.78 0.23 0.86
CA PHE A 71 -12.47 0.75 0.44
C PHE A 71 -12.45 1.09 -1.04
N ILE A 72 -11.84 2.22 -1.36
CA ILE A 72 -11.44 2.58 -2.71
C ILE A 72 -10.08 1.95 -3.01
N SER A 73 -9.98 1.24 -4.13
CA SER A 73 -8.77 0.54 -4.55
C SER A 73 -8.03 1.32 -5.64
N VAL A 74 -6.74 1.58 -5.39
CA VAL A 74 -5.83 2.30 -6.28
C VAL A 74 -4.59 1.44 -6.53
N GLY A 75 -4.24 1.22 -7.79
CA GLY A 75 -3.06 0.45 -8.16
C GLY A 75 -1.79 1.29 -8.21
N THR A 76 -0.64 0.65 -8.33
CA THR A 76 0.64 1.27 -8.66
C THR A 76 1.27 0.56 -9.85
N SER A 77 1.61 1.28 -10.91
CA SER A 77 2.25 0.70 -12.09
C SER A 77 3.04 1.75 -12.87
N PRO A 78 4.24 1.42 -13.35
CA PRO A 78 4.96 2.27 -14.29
C PRO A 78 4.33 2.23 -15.70
N HIS A 79 3.51 1.21 -15.99
CA HIS A 79 2.91 0.99 -17.31
C HIS A 79 1.43 1.37 -17.32
N ASN A 80 0.93 1.74 -18.49
CA ASN A 80 -0.49 2.06 -18.70
C ASN A 80 -1.34 0.78 -18.83
N ILE A 81 -1.62 0.16 -17.69
CA ILE A 81 -2.37 -1.10 -17.61
C ILE A 81 -3.74 -0.95 -16.94
N CYS A 82 -3.99 0.19 -16.28
CA CYS A 82 -5.27 0.49 -15.63
C CYS A 82 -6.15 1.37 -16.53
N LYS A 83 -7.42 1.48 -16.20
CA LYS A 83 -8.40 2.35 -16.89
C LYS A 83 -7.93 3.81 -17.00
N ARG A 84 -7.22 4.28 -16.00
CA ARG A 84 -6.67 5.64 -15.91
C ARG A 84 -5.35 5.62 -15.15
N GLN A 85 -4.41 6.43 -15.57
CA GLN A 85 -3.19 6.70 -14.82
C GLN A 85 -3.19 8.09 -14.24
N VAL A 86 -2.65 8.23 -13.04
CA VAL A 86 -2.50 9.49 -12.33
C VAL A 86 -1.08 9.57 -11.79
N LYS A 87 -0.39 10.66 -12.03
CA LYS A 87 0.92 10.88 -11.42
C LYS A 87 0.79 10.99 -9.91
N LEU A 88 1.71 10.39 -9.17
CA LEU A 88 1.69 10.45 -7.71
C LEU A 88 1.61 11.90 -7.20
N THR A 89 2.33 12.81 -7.85
CA THR A 89 2.35 14.24 -7.52
C THR A 89 1.02 14.98 -7.76
N GLU A 90 0.14 14.41 -8.59
CA GLU A 90 -1.17 14.96 -8.94
C GLU A 90 -2.31 14.18 -8.29
N SER A 91 -1.97 13.12 -7.56
CA SER A 91 -2.96 12.22 -6.95
C SER A 91 -3.58 12.82 -5.68
N LYS A 92 -4.80 12.37 -5.39
CA LYS A 92 -5.50 12.67 -4.13
C LYS A 92 -5.67 11.36 -3.36
N LEU A 93 -4.86 11.17 -2.32
CA LEU A 93 -4.82 9.96 -1.49
C LEU A 93 -5.42 10.19 -0.10
N ILE A 94 -6.50 10.95 -0.06
CA ILE A 94 -7.16 11.42 1.17
C ILE A 94 -8.44 10.68 1.53
N GLU A 95 -8.85 9.71 0.72
CA GLU A 95 -10.04 8.92 0.97
C GLU A 95 -9.96 8.21 2.32
N PRO A 96 -11.00 8.26 3.17
CA PRO A 96 -10.97 7.66 4.51
C PRO A 96 -10.64 6.17 4.49
N LYS A 97 -11.18 5.44 3.52
CA LYS A 97 -10.93 4.02 3.30
C LYS A 97 -10.25 3.82 1.95
N LEU A 98 -8.93 3.85 1.95
CA LEU A 98 -8.09 3.73 0.76
C LEU A 98 -7.25 2.47 0.84
N ALA A 99 -7.29 1.65 -0.19
CA ALA A 99 -6.41 0.50 -0.39
C ALA A 99 -5.47 0.78 -1.58
N ILE A 100 -4.17 0.71 -1.34
CA ILE A 100 -3.17 0.92 -2.38
C ILE A 100 -2.51 -0.42 -2.70
N TRP A 101 -2.56 -0.80 -3.98
CA TRP A 101 -2.10 -2.08 -4.49
C TRP A 101 -0.73 -1.97 -5.12
N PHE A 102 0.15 -2.86 -4.73
CA PHE A 102 1.49 -3.01 -5.28
C PHE A 102 1.63 -4.36 -5.96
N GLY A 103 2.30 -4.37 -7.10
CA GLY A 103 2.55 -5.59 -7.85
C GLY A 103 3.73 -6.40 -7.34
N GLU A 104 3.86 -7.62 -7.83
CA GLU A 104 5.06 -8.45 -7.67
C GLU A 104 6.23 -7.83 -8.46
N GLU A 105 7.46 -7.96 -7.96
CA GLU A 105 8.64 -7.35 -8.59
C GLU A 105 8.87 -7.77 -10.04
N SER A 106 8.63 -9.03 -10.36
CA SER A 106 8.89 -9.58 -11.70
C SER A 106 7.73 -9.40 -12.68
N LYS A 107 6.49 -9.35 -12.18
CA LYS A 107 5.27 -9.36 -13.02
C LYS A 107 4.47 -8.06 -12.91
N GLY A 108 4.80 -7.22 -11.93
CA GLY A 108 4.01 -6.03 -11.64
C GLY A 108 2.64 -6.34 -11.07
N LEU A 109 1.72 -5.42 -11.25
CA LEU A 109 0.32 -5.56 -10.80
C LEU A 109 -0.39 -6.62 -11.66
N SER A 110 -1.16 -7.51 -11.03
CA SER A 110 -1.92 -8.52 -11.76
C SER A 110 -2.98 -7.87 -12.66
N LYS A 111 -3.33 -8.54 -13.76
CA LYS A 111 -4.36 -8.04 -14.69
C LYS A 111 -5.68 -7.79 -13.99
N ILE A 112 -6.10 -8.70 -13.11
CA ILE A 112 -7.33 -8.56 -12.31
C ILE A 112 -7.24 -7.32 -11.42
N ALA A 113 -6.13 -7.10 -10.73
CA ALA A 113 -5.96 -5.92 -9.89
C ALA A 113 -5.97 -4.62 -10.71
N ALA A 114 -5.32 -4.61 -11.88
CA ALA A 114 -5.33 -3.45 -12.77
C ALA A 114 -6.73 -3.10 -13.31
N GLU A 115 -7.56 -4.12 -13.61
CA GLU A 115 -8.94 -3.93 -14.09
C GLU A 115 -9.89 -3.45 -12.99
N LEU A 116 -9.68 -3.89 -11.74
CA LEU A 116 -10.56 -3.59 -10.61
C LEU A 116 -10.20 -2.29 -9.88
N CYS A 117 -8.96 -1.81 -9.97
CA CYS A 117 -8.57 -0.52 -9.44
C CYS A 117 -9.25 0.63 -10.20
N GLU A 118 -9.62 1.70 -9.50
CA GLU A 118 -10.20 2.89 -10.11
C GLU A 118 -9.20 3.60 -11.04
N TYR A 119 -7.95 3.66 -10.60
CA TYR A 119 -6.82 4.19 -11.37
C TYR A 119 -5.51 3.59 -10.86
N CYS A 120 -4.45 3.78 -11.63
CA CYS A 120 -3.10 3.47 -11.18
C CYS A 120 -2.27 4.73 -10.97
N LEU A 121 -1.52 4.74 -9.86
CA LEU A 121 -0.49 5.71 -9.60
C LEU A 121 0.75 5.40 -10.43
N THR A 122 1.34 6.43 -11.00
CA THR A 122 2.63 6.33 -11.68
C THR A 122 3.64 7.34 -11.11
N LEU A 123 4.90 6.95 -11.09
CA LEU A 123 6.02 7.84 -10.79
C LEU A 123 6.84 8.04 -12.05
N ASP A 124 7.15 9.31 -12.35
CA ASP A 124 8.02 9.65 -13.47
C ASP A 124 9.46 9.23 -13.14
N MET A 125 9.96 8.21 -13.81
CA MET A 125 11.37 7.80 -13.71
C MET A 125 12.24 8.78 -14.48
N LYS A 126 13.29 9.29 -13.86
CA LYS A 126 14.21 10.28 -14.49
C LYS A 126 15.51 9.65 -15.00
N GLY A 127 15.74 8.39 -14.68
CA GLY A 127 16.93 7.63 -15.08
C GLY A 127 16.61 6.55 -16.11
N LYS A 128 17.53 5.61 -16.25
CA LYS A 128 17.42 4.49 -17.19
C LYS A 128 16.64 3.30 -16.66
N VAL A 129 16.37 3.24 -15.35
CA VAL A 129 15.59 2.16 -14.74
C VAL A 129 14.10 2.43 -14.91
N GLU A 130 13.32 1.36 -15.15
CA GLU A 130 11.90 1.45 -15.44
C GLU A 130 11.01 1.43 -14.17
N SER A 131 11.55 0.94 -13.04
CA SER A 131 10.81 0.82 -11.79
C SER A 131 11.70 0.87 -10.57
N PHE A 132 11.11 1.16 -9.40
CA PHE A 132 11.74 1.01 -8.09
C PHE A 132 11.55 -0.40 -7.54
N ASN A 133 12.44 -0.79 -6.62
CA ASN A 133 12.20 -1.96 -5.78
C ASN A 133 10.87 -1.81 -5.01
N LEU A 134 10.17 -2.93 -4.74
CA LEU A 134 8.87 -2.96 -4.10
C LEU A 134 8.84 -2.19 -2.77
N SER A 135 9.81 -2.39 -1.91
CA SER A 135 9.83 -1.69 -0.63
C SER A 135 10.07 -0.18 -0.78
N THR A 136 10.86 0.22 -1.77
CA THR A 136 11.12 1.63 -2.07
C THR A 136 9.85 2.33 -2.56
N ILE A 137 9.18 1.76 -3.58
CA ILE A 137 7.94 2.35 -4.10
C ILE A 137 6.83 2.38 -3.04
N THR A 138 6.73 1.36 -2.20
CA THR A 138 5.78 1.34 -1.07
C THR A 138 6.06 2.50 -0.11
N GLY A 139 7.33 2.71 0.27
CA GLY A 139 7.71 3.82 1.14
C GLY A 139 7.35 5.18 0.55
N ILE A 140 7.66 5.41 -0.72
CA ILE A 140 7.38 6.68 -1.42
C ILE A 140 5.88 6.97 -1.47
N VAL A 141 5.09 6.00 -1.93
CA VAL A 141 3.63 6.18 -2.11
C VAL A 141 2.92 6.34 -0.76
N MET A 142 3.28 5.53 0.24
CA MET A 142 2.69 5.62 1.57
C MET A 142 3.08 6.91 2.28
N TYR A 143 4.32 7.39 2.14
CA TYR A 143 4.73 8.68 2.66
C TYR A 143 3.90 9.83 2.06
N GLU A 144 3.70 9.83 0.74
CA GLU A 144 2.88 10.86 0.09
C GLU A 144 1.42 10.80 0.57
N ALA A 145 0.84 9.60 0.72
CA ALA A 145 -0.50 9.43 1.25
C ALA A 145 -0.62 9.96 2.69
N THR A 146 0.32 9.62 3.57
CA THR A 146 0.34 10.10 4.96
C THR A 146 0.46 11.61 5.01
N LYS A 147 1.39 12.19 4.27
CA LYS A 147 1.60 13.65 4.17
C LYS A 147 0.35 14.40 3.70
N GLN A 148 -0.38 13.88 2.71
CA GLN A 148 -1.62 14.50 2.23
C GLN A 148 -2.71 14.46 3.31
N ARG A 149 -2.83 13.37 4.06
CA ARG A 149 -3.79 13.20 5.16
C ARG A 149 -3.48 14.10 6.34
N GLU A 150 -2.22 14.24 6.73
CA GLU A 150 -1.78 15.15 7.79
C GLU A 150 -2.13 16.61 7.47
N LYS A 151 -1.87 17.04 6.22
CA LYS A 151 -2.25 18.38 5.75
C LYS A 151 -3.76 18.61 5.81
N LEU A 152 -4.57 17.61 5.45
CA LEU A 152 -6.02 17.69 5.53
C LEU A 152 -6.48 17.85 6.97
N CYS A 153 -5.96 17.05 7.90
CA CYS A 153 -6.27 17.13 9.33
C CYS A 153 -5.92 18.50 9.91
N THR A 154 -4.73 19.01 9.60
CA THR A 154 -4.29 20.37 10.06
C THR A 154 -5.19 21.46 9.50
N THR A 155 -5.56 21.38 8.22
CA THR A 155 -6.46 22.35 7.59
C THR A 155 -7.86 22.35 8.22
N MET A 156 -8.40 21.16 8.52
CA MET A 156 -9.69 21.02 9.20
C MET A 156 -9.64 21.54 10.64
N TYR A 157 -8.56 21.25 11.36
CA TYR A 157 -8.35 21.77 12.72
C TYR A 157 -8.34 23.31 12.73
N ASN A 158 -7.54 23.93 11.86
CA ASN A 158 -7.44 25.39 11.78
C ASN A 158 -8.76 26.05 11.35
N ARG A 159 -9.57 25.41 10.49
CA ARG A 159 -10.90 25.93 10.12
C ARG A 159 -11.91 25.88 11.27
N ASN A 160 -11.83 24.84 12.10
CA ASN A 160 -12.82 24.62 13.16
C ASN A 160 -12.43 25.27 14.50
N TYR A 161 -11.14 25.48 14.76
CA TYR A 161 -10.60 25.90 16.04
C TYR A 161 -9.58 27.05 15.97
N GLY A 162 -9.14 27.46 14.76
CA GLY A 162 -8.12 28.49 14.54
C GLY A 162 -8.65 29.92 14.46
N GLY A 163 -9.76 30.24 15.08
CA GLY A 163 -10.43 31.53 15.03
C GLY A 163 -10.41 32.34 16.33
N PHE A 164 -9.32 32.27 17.09
CA PHE A 164 -9.09 33.12 18.24
C PHE A 164 -7.65 33.67 18.21
N ASP A 165 -7.43 34.68 17.39
CA ASP A 165 -6.39 35.70 17.55
C ASP A 165 -7.04 37.06 17.42
#